data_2e3f6b566aec950b6bb6e5ac477a07fc
#
_entry.id   2e3f6b566aec950b6bb6e5ac477a07fc
#
_cell.length_a   1.000
_cell.length_b   1.000
_cell.length_c   1.000
_cell.angle_alpha   90.00
_cell.angle_beta   90.00
_cell.angle_gamma   90.00
#
_symmetry.space_group_name_H-M   'P 1'
#
loop_
_entity.id
_entity.type
_entity.pdbx_description
1 polymer ?
#
loop_
_entity_poly.entity_id
_entity_poly.type
_entity_poly.pdbx_seq_one_letter_code
_entity_poly.pdbx_strand_id
1 'polypeptide(L)'
;MSSKSQLEAINEILNIDEVIATHYQTIDEIGCVIYLQKQESEVACPSCGKLTDKLHQNHWLTVRDLPWGEHNVYLKINRRQLKCKGCGKKFSEEFTFFKKRSHFTERLKSKIVEEVLSGDIKNVAQRNGLSEKEAITIIQEAGENLVSRKPENLIRLGLDEIALIKGQKNYCAVLVDIDKKQVIAI
;
A
#
# COMPACT_ATOMS: atom_id res chain seq x y z
N MET A 1 0.23 19.18 20.41
CA MET A 1 1.22 18.08 20.50
C MET A 1 0.48 16.80 20.83
N SER A 2 0.69 15.72 20.10
CA SER A 2 0.06 14.42 20.37
C SER A 2 0.58 13.86 21.70
N SER A 3 -0.31 13.37 22.59
CA SER A 3 0.13 12.74 23.84
C SER A 3 0.76 11.36 23.57
N LYS A 4 1.59 10.88 24.49
CA LYS A 4 2.23 9.55 24.36
C LYS A 4 1.18 8.43 24.24
N SER A 5 0.13 8.49 25.06
CA SER A 5 -0.96 7.50 25.02
C SER A 5 -1.74 7.50 23.70
N GLN A 6 -1.92 8.67 23.07
CA GLN A 6 -2.56 8.76 21.75
C GLN A 6 -1.68 8.10 20.66
N LEU A 7 -0.37 8.29 20.70
CA LEU A 7 0.54 7.67 19.73
C LEU A 7 0.63 6.15 19.93
N GLU A 8 0.59 5.67 21.17
CA GLU A 8 0.53 4.23 21.47
C GLU A 8 -0.75 3.62 20.88
N ALA A 9 -1.92 4.22 21.12
CA ALA A 9 -3.18 3.76 20.53
C ALA A 9 -3.16 3.79 18.98
N ILE A 10 -2.58 4.84 18.38
CA ILE A 10 -2.42 4.92 16.94
C ILE A 10 -1.54 3.79 16.40
N ASN A 11 -0.43 3.47 17.05
CA ASN A 11 0.44 2.36 16.65
C ASN A 11 -0.29 1.01 16.73
N GLU A 12 -1.06 0.78 17.79
CA GLU A 12 -1.88 -0.44 17.93
C GLU A 12 -2.93 -0.56 16.82
N ILE A 13 -3.64 0.52 16.49
CA ILE A 13 -4.65 0.53 15.42
C ILE A 13 -4.00 0.35 14.05
N LEU A 14 -2.87 1.02 13.80
CA LEU A 14 -2.15 0.88 12.54
C LEU A 14 -1.63 -0.54 12.33
N ASN A 15 -1.16 -1.18 13.40
CA ASN A 15 -0.62 -2.54 13.38
C ASN A 15 0.39 -2.77 12.24
N ILE A 16 1.42 -1.90 12.18
CA ILE A 16 2.53 -1.96 11.22
C ILE A 16 3.85 -1.99 12.01
N ASP A 17 4.38 -3.18 12.25
CA ASP A 17 5.51 -3.42 13.17
C ASP A 17 6.80 -2.68 12.80
N GLU A 18 7.02 -2.38 11.53
CA GLU A 18 8.28 -1.78 11.06
C GLU A 18 8.38 -0.26 11.25
N VAL A 19 7.29 0.40 11.67
CA VAL A 19 7.24 1.86 11.85
C VAL A 19 6.56 2.25 13.15
N ILE A 20 6.88 3.46 13.62
CA ILE A 20 6.22 4.09 14.76
C ILE A 20 5.69 5.46 14.37
N ALA A 21 4.53 5.81 14.91
CA ALA A 21 3.93 7.14 14.80
C ALA A 21 4.69 8.12 15.69
N THR A 22 5.11 9.24 15.11
CA THR A 22 5.80 10.32 15.83
C THR A 22 4.85 11.47 16.20
N HIS A 23 3.89 11.74 15.35
CA HIS A 23 2.77 12.65 15.61
C HIS A 23 1.68 12.42 14.57
N TYR A 24 0.51 13.02 14.78
CA TYR A 24 -0.58 13.05 13.83
C TYR A 24 -1.28 14.41 13.84
N GLN A 25 -2.00 14.68 12.77
CA GLN A 25 -2.86 15.84 12.66
C GLN A 25 -4.11 15.49 11.85
N THR A 26 -5.24 16.04 12.25
CA THR A 26 -6.46 16.00 11.46
C THR A 26 -6.55 17.32 10.70
N ILE A 27 -6.80 17.24 9.40
CA ILE A 27 -6.92 18.39 8.49
C ILE A 27 -8.31 18.32 7.88
N ASP A 28 -9.08 19.40 8.05
CA ASP A 28 -10.43 19.49 7.51
C ASP A 28 -10.41 19.21 6.00
N GLU A 29 -11.44 18.50 5.50
CA GLU A 29 -11.62 18.05 4.12
C GLU A 29 -10.56 17.05 3.59
N ILE A 30 -9.41 16.91 4.25
CA ILE A 30 -8.36 15.96 3.86
C ILE A 30 -8.50 14.65 4.64
N GLY A 31 -8.54 14.72 5.98
CA GLY A 31 -8.59 13.57 6.87
C GLY A 31 -7.46 13.55 7.89
N CYS A 32 -7.04 12.36 8.32
CA CYS A 32 -5.99 12.17 9.31
C CYS A 32 -4.65 11.90 8.62
N VAL A 33 -3.63 12.70 8.96
CA VAL A 33 -2.25 12.54 8.50
C VAL A 33 -1.41 12.05 9.68
N ILE A 34 -0.84 10.85 9.56
CA ILE A 34 -0.01 10.21 10.58
C ILE A 34 1.43 10.20 10.10
N TYR A 35 2.32 10.77 10.89
CA TYR A 35 3.74 10.84 10.57
C TYR A 35 4.46 9.65 11.17
N LEU A 36 5.13 8.89 10.32
CA LEU A 36 5.78 7.63 10.64
C LEU A 36 7.28 7.71 10.40
N GLN A 37 8.01 6.98 11.21
CA GLN A 37 9.42 6.68 10.98
C GLN A 37 9.70 5.21 11.22
N LYS A 38 10.76 4.68 10.63
CA LYS A 38 11.17 3.30 10.87
C LYS A 38 11.55 3.11 12.33
N GLN A 39 11.12 2.00 12.93
CA GLN A 39 11.39 1.69 14.33
C GLN A 39 12.88 1.41 14.55
N GLU A 40 13.50 0.71 13.61
CA GLU A 40 14.93 0.36 13.68
C GLU A 40 15.81 1.56 13.34
N SER A 41 16.82 1.84 14.20
CA SER A 41 17.79 2.89 13.97
C SER A 41 18.82 2.49 12.91
N GLU A 42 19.25 1.23 12.89
CA GLU A 42 20.23 0.67 11.97
C GLU A 42 19.58 -0.21 10.91
N VAL A 43 20.12 -0.18 9.70
CA VAL A 43 19.63 -0.96 8.57
C VAL A 43 20.77 -1.70 7.89
N ALA A 44 20.56 -2.95 7.53
CA ALA A 44 21.54 -3.75 6.81
C ALA A 44 21.74 -3.23 5.38
N CYS A 45 22.99 -3.02 5.00
CA CYS A 45 23.33 -2.62 3.63
C CYS A 45 23.00 -3.75 2.64
N PRO A 46 22.19 -3.50 1.59
CA PRO A 46 21.81 -4.54 0.63
C PRO A 46 22.97 -5.08 -0.20
N SER A 47 24.15 -4.42 -0.15
CA SER A 47 25.31 -4.82 -0.94
C SER A 47 26.37 -5.59 -0.15
N CYS A 48 26.53 -5.35 1.15
CA CYS A 48 27.56 -5.99 1.96
C CYS A 48 27.08 -6.52 3.32
N GLY A 49 25.79 -6.39 3.63
CA GLY A 49 25.17 -6.88 4.86
C GLY A 49 25.51 -6.09 6.14
N LYS A 50 26.48 -5.16 6.12
CA LYS A 50 26.85 -4.40 7.32
C LYS A 50 25.74 -3.46 7.74
N LEU A 51 25.45 -3.41 9.04
CA LEU A 51 24.50 -2.46 9.63
C LEU A 51 25.05 -1.03 9.55
N THR A 52 24.17 -0.09 9.29
CA THR A 52 24.49 1.34 9.23
C THR A 52 23.30 2.20 9.61
N ASP A 53 23.59 3.25 10.35
CA ASP A 53 22.69 4.34 10.74
C ASP A 53 23.08 5.66 10.07
N LYS A 54 24.17 5.67 9.27
CA LYS A 54 24.72 6.91 8.70
C LYS A 54 23.75 7.51 7.70
N LEU A 55 23.01 8.49 8.16
CA LEU A 55 22.07 9.26 7.33
C LEU A 55 22.81 9.99 6.21
N HIS A 56 22.30 9.86 4.97
CA HIS A 56 22.72 10.67 3.82
C HIS A 56 21.72 11.77 3.53
N GLN A 57 20.43 11.43 3.45
CA GLN A 57 19.33 12.39 3.30
C GLN A 57 18.00 11.75 3.69
N ASN A 58 16.99 12.60 3.91
CA ASN A 58 15.60 12.20 4.18
C ASN A 58 14.70 12.51 2.98
N HIS A 59 13.72 11.65 2.75
CA HIS A 59 12.65 11.87 1.80
C HIS A 59 11.31 11.60 2.46
N TRP A 60 10.40 12.54 2.37
CA TRP A 60 9.04 12.34 2.82
C TRP A 60 8.21 11.70 1.71
N LEU A 61 7.55 10.59 2.03
CA LEU A 61 6.58 9.93 1.18
C LEU A 61 5.21 10.04 1.82
N THR A 62 4.19 10.17 0.99
CA THR A 62 2.79 10.11 1.45
C THR A 62 2.13 8.92 0.79
N VAL A 63 1.58 8.04 1.62
CA VAL A 63 0.89 6.81 1.20
C VAL A 63 -0.49 6.80 1.84
N ARG A 64 -1.51 6.54 1.05
CA ARG A 64 -2.87 6.44 1.54
C ARG A 64 -3.12 5.05 2.11
N ASP A 65 -3.81 5.01 3.25
CA ASP A 65 -4.15 3.79 3.98
C ASP A 65 -5.67 3.59 4.06
N LEU A 66 -6.09 2.52 4.71
CA LEU A 66 -7.49 2.26 5.02
C LEU A 66 -8.11 3.44 5.78
N PRO A 67 -9.32 3.87 5.44
CA PRO A 67 -9.99 4.95 6.15
C PRO A 67 -10.33 4.53 7.58
N TRP A 68 -10.34 5.49 8.50
CA TRP A 68 -10.83 5.33 9.86
C TRP A 68 -12.22 5.97 10.00
N GLY A 69 -13.26 5.14 9.95
CA GLY A 69 -14.62 5.63 9.80
C GLY A 69 -14.79 6.41 8.50
N GLU A 70 -15.22 7.65 8.58
CA GLU A 70 -15.38 8.54 7.42
C GLU A 70 -14.11 9.35 7.07
N HIS A 71 -13.05 9.24 7.86
CA HIS A 71 -11.81 9.99 7.64
C HIS A 71 -10.84 9.22 6.76
N ASN A 72 -10.37 9.86 5.71
CA ASN A 72 -9.23 9.37 4.95
C ASN A 72 -7.97 9.36 5.83
N VAL A 73 -7.14 8.33 5.68
CA VAL A 73 -5.87 8.21 6.43
C VAL A 73 -4.70 8.26 5.48
N TYR A 74 -3.79 9.18 5.77
CA TYR A 74 -2.54 9.37 5.03
C TYR A 74 -1.35 9.11 5.95
N LEU A 75 -0.49 8.19 5.54
CA LEU A 75 0.75 7.88 6.21
C LEU A 75 1.87 8.70 5.59
N LYS A 76 2.43 9.64 6.35
CA LYS A 76 3.56 10.46 5.92
C LYS A 76 4.84 9.88 6.51
N ILE A 77 5.65 9.25 5.66
CA ILE A 77 6.76 8.39 6.05
C ILE A 77 8.08 9.12 5.82
N ASN A 78 8.88 9.24 6.88
CA ASN A 78 10.26 9.71 6.77
C ASN A 78 11.14 8.56 6.27
N ARG A 79 11.37 8.49 4.97
CA ARG A 79 12.24 7.50 4.33
C ARG A 79 13.68 7.97 4.33
N ARG A 80 14.54 7.32 5.11
CA ARG A 80 15.96 7.65 5.16
C ARG A 80 16.70 7.06 3.94
N GLN A 81 17.59 7.84 3.35
CA GLN A 81 18.66 7.33 2.50
C GLN A 81 19.94 7.27 3.34
N LEU A 82 20.52 6.09 3.41
CA LEU A 82 21.69 5.80 4.24
C LEU A 82 22.94 5.63 3.38
N LYS A 83 24.12 5.92 3.96
CA LYS A 83 25.42 5.63 3.37
C LYS A 83 26.10 4.53 4.18
N CYS A 84 26.36 3.38 3.56
CA CYS A 84 27.02 2.26 4.24
C CYS A 84 28.42 2.65 4.75
N LYS A 85 28.68 2.42 6.04
CA LYS A 85 29.98 2.63 6.67
C LYS A 85 31.04 1.63 6.17
N GLY A 86 30.62 0.47 5.63
CA GLY A 86 31.52 -0.58 5.15
C GLY A 86 31.93 -0.40 3.69
N CYS A 87 30.99 -0.35 2.76
CA CYS A 87 31.25 -0.29 1.32
C CYS A 87 31.02 1.09 0.68
N GLY A 88 30.57 2.09 1.44
CA GLY A 88 30.32 3.45 0.96
C GLY A 88 29.06 3.62 0.10
N LYS A 89 28.36 2.54 -0.24
CA LYS A 89 27.18 2.58 -1.11
C LYS A 89 26.02 3.30 -0.43
N LYS A 90 25.28 4.10 -1.23
CA LYS A 90 24.05 4.76 -0.79
C LYS A 90 22.86 3.89 -1.14
N PHE A 91 21.91 3.76 -0.22
CA PHE A 91 20.67 3.02 -0.41
C PHE A 91 19.54 3.66 0.41
N SER A 92 18.31 3.49 -0.05
CA SER A 92 17.13 3.99 0.68
C SER A 92 16.48 2.84 1.44
N GLU A 93 15.87 3.16 2.56
CA GLU A 93 15.04 2.20 3.30
C GLU A 93 13.91 1.67 2.42
N GLU A 94 13.57 0.42 2.63
CA GLU A 94 12.43 -0.23 2.02
C GLU A 94 11.42 -0.58 3.11
N PHE A 95 10.15 -0.60 2.73
CA PHE A 95 9.01 -0.89 3.58
C PHE A 95 8.20 -2.01 2.94
N THR A 96 7.59 -2.87 3.78
CA THR A 96 6.83 -4.03 3.29
C THR A 96 5.36 -3.70 3.05
N PHE A 97 4.81 -2.72 3.77
CA PHE A 97 3.39 -2.39 3.73
C PHE A 97 2.95 -1.53 2.53
N PHE A 98 3.90 -1.06 1.70
CA PHE A 98 3.62 -0.47 0.40
C PHE A 98 4.79 -0.69 -0.58
N LYS A 99 4.48 -0.73 -1.88
CA LYS A 99 5.51 -0.90 -2.92
C LYS A 99 6.17 0.41 -3.30
N LYS A 100 7.41 0.31 -3.78
CA LYS A 100 8.14 1.43 -4.36
C LYS A 100 7.31 2.06 -5.49
N ARG A 101 7.11 3.37 -5.45
CA ARG A 101 6.29 4.18 -6.36
C ARG A 101 4.77 4.03 -6.19
N SER A 102 4.28 3.21 -5.28
CA SER A 102 2.86 3.18 -4.95
C SER A 102 2.50 4.29 -3.97
N HIS A 103 1.32 4.87 -4.14
CA HIS A 103 0.73 5.85 -3.23
C HIS A 103 -0.32 5.23 -2.30
N PHE A 104 -0.42 3.90 -2.29
CA PHE A 104 -1.41 3.13 -1.52
C PHE A 104 -0.73 2.02 -0.75
N THR A 105 -1.22 1.75 0.48
CA THR A 105 -0.77 0.58 1.24
C THR A 105 -1.28 -0.71 0.59
N GLU A 106 -0.56 -1.82 0.78
CA GLU A 106 -0.97 -3.11 0.21
C GLU A 106 -2.33 -3.57 0.78
N ARG A 107 -2.62 -3.26 2.05
CA ARG A 107 -3.92 -3.60 2.67
C ARG A 107 -5.08 -2.79 2.09
N LEU A 108 -4.89 -1.51 1.76
CA LEU A 108 -5.90 -0.72 1.06
C LEU A 108 -6.14 -1.28 -0.34
N LYS A 109 -5.08 -1.61 -1.09
CA LYS A 109 -5.21 -2.22 -2.41
C LYS A 109 -5.97 -3.54 -2.36
N SER A 110 -5.62 -4.42 -1.41
CA SER A 110 -6.32 -5.71 -1.25
C SER A 110 -7.80 -5.53 -1.00
N LYS A 111 -8.17 -4.60 -0.12
CA LYS A 111 -9.59 -4.27 0.14
C LYS A 111 -10.32 -3.77 -1.11
N ILE A 112 -9.71 -2.83 -1.86
CA ILE A 112 -10.33 -2.28 -3.07
C ILE A 112 -10.52 -3.37 -4.14
N VAL A 113 -9.53 -4.23 -4.36
CA VAL A 113 -9.63 -5.34 -5.30
C VAL A 113 -10.77 -6.29 -4.89
N GLU A 114 -10.85 -6.67 -3.62
CA GLU A 114 -11.91 -7.55 -3.10
C GLU A 114 -13.31 -6.93 -3.29
N GLU A 115 -13.48 -5.65 -2.98
CA GLU A 115 -14.76 -4.96 -3.14
C GLU A 115 -15.18 -4.81 -4.61
N VAL A 116 -14.23 -4.58 -5.53
CA VAL A 116 -14.51 -4.45 -6.97
C VAL A 116 -14.89 -5.78 -7.58
N LEU A 117 -14.37 -6.91 -7.11
CA LEU A 117 -14.78 -8.24 -7.55
C LEU A 117 -16.27 -8.55 -7.27
N SER A 118 -16.87 -7.86 -6.30
CA SER A 118 -18.28 -8.03 -5.90
C SER A 118 -19.18 -6.81 -6.18
N GLY A 119 -18.62 -5.74 -6.75
CA GLY A 119 -19.34 -4.48 -6.99
C GLY A 119 -18.83 -3.70 -8.19
N ASP A 120 -19.40 -2.53 -8.45
CA ASP A 120 -18.90 -1.64 -9.48
C ASP A 120 -17.84 -0.66 -8.92
N ILE A 121 -16.87 -0.32 -9.77
CA ILE A 121 -15.69 0.48 -9.38
C ILE A 121 -16.06 1.88 -8.88
N LYS A 122 -17.13 2.49 -9.42
CA LYS A 122 -17.56 3.84 -9.03
C LYS A 122 -18.05 3.86 -7.59
N ASN A 123 -18.92 2.91 -7.22
CA ASN A 123 -19.44 2.80 -5.86
C ASN A 123 -18.35 2.41 -4.88
N VAL A 124 -17.43 1.53 -5.28
CA VAL A 124 -16.25 1.15 -4.47
C VAL A 124 -15.35 2.35 -4.23
N ALA A 125 -15.03 3.11 -5.27
CA ALA A 125 -14.22 4.32 -5.15
C ALA A 125 -14.88 5.32 -4.21
N GLN A 126 -16.16 5.63 -4.39
CA GLN A 126 -16.90 6.58 -3.57
C GLN A 126 -16.92 6.17 -2.09
N ARG A 127 -17.25 4.90 -1.77
CA ARG A 127 -17.28 4.40 -0.38
C ARG A 127 -15.92 4.46 0.31
N ASN A 128 -14.84 4.31 -0.45
CA ASN A 128 -13.47 4.38 0.07
C ASN A 128 -12.85 5.77 -0.06
N GLY A 129 -13.64 6.79 -0.45
CA GLY A 129 -13.18 8.17 -0.64
C GLY A 129 -12.08 8.29 -1.69
N LEU A 130 -12.05 7.40 -2.69
CA LEU A 130 -11.14 7.42 -3.83
C LEU A 130 -11.84 8.03 -5.05
N SER A 131 -11.06 8.59 -5.95
CA SER A 131 -11.51 8.83 -7.31
C SER A 131 -11.58 7.50 -8.09
N GLU A 132 -12.42 7.44 -9.11
CA GLU A 132 -12.49 6.26 -10.01
C GLU A 132 -11.11 5.96 -10.62
N LYS A 133 -10.33 7.00 -10.95
CA LYS A 133 -8.98 6.86 -11.51
C LYS A 133 -8.01 6.19 -10.52
N GLU A 134 -8.08 6.54 -9.24
CA GLU A 134 -7.25 5.91 -8.20
C GLU A 134 -7.62 4.44 -8.03
N ALA A 135 -8.93 4.12 -8.00
CA ALA A 135 -9.40 2.74 -7.92
C ALA A 135 -8.95 1.91 -9.13
N ILE A 136 -9.03 2.45 -10.35
CA ILE A 136 -8.51 1.80 -11.57
C ILE A 136 -6.99 1.57 -11.44
N THR A 137 -6.23 2.55 -10.99
CA THR A 137 -4.78 2.41 -10.79
C THR A 137 -4.46 1.28 -9.81
N ILE A 138 -5.21 1.18 -8.72
CA ILE A 138 -5.05 0.10 -7.73
C ILE A 138 -5.29 -1.27 -8.37
N ILE A 139 -6.35 -1.41 -9.17
CA ILE A 139 -6.68 -2.67 -9.87
C ILE A 139 -5.58 -3.04 -10.86
N GLN A 140 -5.10 -2.08 -11.64
CA GLN A 140 -4.01 -2.30 -12.60
C GLN A 140 -2.72 -2.75 -11.89
N GLU A 141 -2.31 -2.06 -10.80
CA GLU A 141 -1.15 -2.46 -10.00
C GLU A 141 -1.32 -3.86 -9.38
N ALA A 142 -2.53 -4.24 -8.98
CA ALA A 142 -2.82 -5.58 -8.47
C ALA A 142 -2.75 -6.62 -9.60
N GLY A 143 -3.29 -6.31 -10.77
CA GLY A 143 -3.26 -7.18 -11.95
C GLY A 143 -1.84 -7.48 -12.42
N GLU A 144 -0.96 -6.48 -12.50
CA GLU A 144 0.46 -6.66 -12.84
C GLU A 144 1.17 -7.64 -11.90
N ASN A 145 0.81 -7.65 -10.61
CA ASN A 145 1.36 -8.58 -9.63
C ASN A 145 0.82 -10.00 -9.79
N LEU A 146 -0.40 -10.16 -10.26
CA LEU A 146 -1.02 -11.48 -10.49
C LEU A 146 -0.49 -12.14 -11.77
N VAL A 147 -0.39 -11.38 -12.85
CA VAL A 147 0.14 -11.88 -14.15
C VAL A 147 1.56 -12.43 -14.02
N SER A 148 2.36 -11.91 -13.10
CA SER A 148 3.72 -12.40 -12.85
C SER A 148 3.77 -13.77 -12.13
N ARG A 149 2.66 -14.24 -11.55
CA ARG A 149 2.56 -15.53 -10.85
C ARG A 149 1.99 -16.57 -11.80
N LYS A 150 2.81 -17.55 -12.21
CA LYS A 150 2.29 -18.73 -12.91
C LYS A 150 1.44 -19.53 -11.94
N PRO A 151 0.16 -19.81 -12.27
CA PRO A 151 -0.67 -20.65 -11.42
C PRO A 151 -0.12 -22.08 -11.40
N GLU A 152 0.19 -22.59 -10.21
CA GLU A 152 0.59 -23.99 -10.05
C GLU A 152 -0.65 -24.88 -9.94
N ASN A 153 -0.66 -25.98 -10.70
CA ASN A 153 -1.73 -26.99 -10.69
C ASN A 153 -3.14 -26.39 -10.96
N LEU A 154 -3.25 -25.55 -11.99
CA LEU A 154 -4.54 -25.05 -12.46
C LEU A 154 -5.31 -26.18 -13.16
N ILE A 155 -6.50 -26.52 -12.64
CA ILE A 155 -7.36 -27.58 -13.19
C ILE A 155 -8.52 -26.96 -13.97
N ARG A 156 -9.21 -25.97 -13.37
CA ARG A 156 -10.34 -25.27 -14.01
C ARG A 156 -10.15 -23.78 -13.98
N LEU A 157 -10.13 -23.17 -15.18
CA LEU A 157 -10.02 -21.73 -15.37
C LEU A 157 -11.40 -21.14 -15.61
N GLY A 158 -11.77 -20.16 -14.77
CA GLY A 158 -12.88 -19.26 -15.02
C GLY A 158 -12.41 -17.98 -15.69
N LEU A 159 -13.18 -17.50 -16.66
CA LEU A 159 -12.98 -16.21 -17.30
C LEU A 159 -14.25 -15.40 -17.12
N ASP A 160 -14.12 -14.19 -16.61
CA ASP A 160 -15.22 -13.21 -16.49
C ASP A 160 -14.74 -11.84 -16.96
N GLU A 161 -15.68 -11.01 -17.39
CA GLU A 161 -15.42 -9.63 -17.80
C GLU A 161 -16.01 -8.65 -16.77
N ILE A 162 -15.18 -7.82 -16.21
CA ILE A 162 -15.63 -6.72 -15.35
C ILE A 162 -15.59 -5.41 -16.14
N ALA A 163 -16.73 -4.71 -16.20
CA ALA A 163 -16.78 -3.38 -16.75
C ALA A 163 -16.12 -2.39 -15.77
N LEU A 164 -14.93 -1.89 -16.07
CA LEU A 164 -14.23 -0.91 -15.25
C LEU A 164 -15.00 0.41 -15.17
N ILE A 165 -15.67 0.80 -16.24
CA ILE A 165 -16.53 2.00 -16.28
C ILE A 165 -17.80 1.64 -17.04
N LYS A 166 -18.95 1.73 -16.37
CA LYS A 166 -20.25 1.44 -16.95
C LYS A 166 -20.52 2.35 -18.15
N GLY A 167 -20.70 1.75 -19.33
CA GLY A 167 -21.04 2.47 -20.58
C GLY A 167 -19.85 2.91 -21.45
N GLN A 168 -18.59 2.67 -21.06
CA GLN A 168 -17.41 3.11 -21.83
C GLN A 168 -16.62 1.98 -22.52
N LYS A 169 -17.15 0.79 -22.68
CA LYS A 169 -16.49 -0.37 -23.34
C LYS A 169 -15.06 -0.70 -22.79
N ASN A 170 -14.71 -0.22 -21.61
CA ASN A 170 -13.49 -0.58 -20.93
C ASN A 170 -13.75 -1.79 -20.03
N TYR A 171 -13.50 -2.97 -20.58
CA TYR A 171 -13.63 -4.23 -19.85
C TYR A 171 -12.26 -4.71 -19.39
N CYS A 172 -12.21 -5.32 -18.22
CA CYS A 172 -11.06 -6.05 -17.73
C CYS A 172 -11.43 -7.52 -17.62
N ALA A 173 -10.60 -8.40 -18.19
CA ALA A 173 -10.79 -9.83 -18.05
C ALA A 173 -10.26 -10.31 -16.71
N VAL A 174 -11.07 -11.03 -15.95
CA VAL A 174 -10.66 -11.64 -14.68
C VAL A 174 -10.52 -13.13 -14.88
N LEU A 175 -9.34 -13.66 -14.59
CA LEU A 175 -9.02 -15.08 -14.62
C LEU A 175 -9.07 -15.64 -13.19
N VAL A 176 -9.85 -16.69 -12.99
CA VAL A 176 -10.06 -17.30 -11.67
C VAL A 176 -9.74 -18.78 -11.70
N ASP A 177 -8.97 -19.26 -10.73
CA ASP A 177 -8.89 -20.68 -10.41
C ASP A 177 -10.16 -21.07 -9.67
N ILE A 178 -11.05 -21.81 -10.34
CA ILE A 178 -12.37 -22.18 -9.81
C ILE A 178 -12.24 -23.13 -8.61
N ASP A 179 -11.25 -24.00 -8.63
CA ASP A 179 -11.07 -25.01 -7.58
C ASP A 179 -10.52 -24.39 -6.29
N LYS A 180 -9.59 -23.47 -6.42
CA LYS A 180 -8.99 -22.74 -5.30
C LYS A 180 -9.77 -21.49 -4.90
N LYS A 181 -10.79 -21.09 -5.68
CA LYS A 181 -11.54 -19.84 -5.51
C LYS A 181 -10.64 -18.61 -5.43
N GLN A 182 -9.63 -18.54 -6.28
CA GLN A 182 -8.60 -17.52 -6.26
C GLN A 182 -8.49 -16.81 -7.60
N VAL A 183 -8.40 -15.46 -7.57
CA VAL A 183 -8.08 -14.67 -8.76
C VAL A 183 -6.61 -14.87 -9.11
N ILE A 184 -6.32 -15.21 -10.37
CA ILE A 184 -4.97 -15.47 -10.88
C ILE A 184 -4.46 -14.38 -11.84
N ALA A 185 -5.37 -13.63 -12.46
CA ALA A 185 -5.03 -12.46 -13.28
C ALA A 185 -6.23 -11.53 -13.42
N ILE A 186 -5.96 -10.27 -13.68
CA ILE A 186 -6.94 -9.22 -14.01
C ILE A 186 -6.42 -8.43 -15.21
#